data_f01fdc9bdf67204c172b8788f3d74440
#
_entry.id   f01fdc9bdf67204c172b8788f3d74440
#
_cell.length_a   1.000
_cell.length_b   1.000
_cell.length_c   1.000
_cell.angle_alpha   90.00
_cell.angle_beta   90.00
_cell.angle_gamma   90.00
#
_symmetry.space_group_name_H-M   'P 1'
#
loop_
_entity.id
_entity.type
_entity.pdbx_description
1 polymer ?
#
loop_
_entity_poly.entity_id
_entity_poly.type
_entity_poly.pdbx_seq_one_letter_code
_entity_poly.pdbx_strand_id
1 'polypeptide(L)'
;LPLLEANSAPGTVTPPKRITATGVFYGFVPEHFHPKNTGQNYDSPLVLKPLDPFRKEYTVFSGLDHNLSGGHNSTKFFLSGIPTTESKGFAEANVSIDQKAAQFAGGETRFPSLALNSGKGSEHTLSWTRNGNAVQPTRSLNQLYQMLFRKDDAASRNQVERDLADKRSILDLARDQATG
;
A
#
# COMPACT_ATOMS: atom_id res chain seq x y z
N LEU A 1 -1.36 -12.78 15.56
CA LEU A 1 0.02 -12.34 15.82
C LEU A 1 -0.04 -11.19 16.82
N PRO A 2 0.05 -11.45 18.13
CA PRO A 2 -0.14 -10.42 19.16
C PRO A 2 0.96 -9.36 19.24
N LEU A 3 2.04 -9.51 18.48
CA LEU A 3 3.24 -8.64 18.55
C LEU A 3 3.14 -7.34 17.72
N LEU A 4 2.06 -7.14 16.98
CA LEU A 4 1.81 -5.90 16.22
C LEU A 4 0.80 -4.98 16.91
N GLU A 5 0.28 -5.38 18.06
CA GLU A 5 -0.60 -4.52 18.85
C GLU A 5 0.26 -3.51 19.62
N ALA A 6 0.02 -2.24 19.38
CA ALA A 6 0.59 -1.19 20.17
C ALA A 6 0.24 -1.43 21.65
N ASN A 7 1.17 -1.24 22.58
CA ASN A 7 0.94 -1.22 24.03
C ASN A 7 -0.04 -0.11 24.37
N SER A 8 -1.32 -0.40 24.27
CA SER A 8 -2.40 0.49 24.67
C SER A 8 -2.79 0.14 26.09
N ALA A 9 -2.91 1.15 26.94
CA ALA A 9 -3.45 1.02 28.29
C ALA A 9 -4.85 0.37 28.27
N PRO A 10 -5.32 -0.28 29.36
CA PRO A 10 -6.60 -0.98 29.41
C PRO A 10 -7.78 0.00 29.35
N GLY A 11 -8.18 0.34 28.15
CA GLY A 11 -9.42 0.95 27.77
C GLY A 11 -9.90 0.22 26.52
N THR A 12 -11.16 0.22 26.21
CA THR A 12 -11.75 -0.42 25.01
C THR A 12 -11.15 0.21 23.74
N VAL A 13 -9.95 -0.23 23.37
CA VAL A 13 -9.28 0.24 22.15
C VAL A 13 -9.86 -0.53 20.98
N THR A 14 -10.61 0.18 20.14
CA THR A 14 -10.99 -0.36 18.83
C THR A 14 -9.71 -0.63 18.04
N PRO A 15 -9.46 -1.86 17.56
CA PRO A 15 -8.25 -2.15 16.80
C PRO A 15 -8.17 -1.24 15.57
N PRO A 16 -6.97 -0.74 15.21
CA PRO A 16 -6.83 0.11 14.05
C PRO A 16 -7.26 -0.63 12.78
N LYS A 17 -7.96 0.07 11.90
CA LYS A 17 -8.36 -0.49 10.61
C LYS A 17 -7.12 -0.78 9.76
N ARG A 18 -7.10 -1.95 9.13
CA ARG A 18 -6.00 -2.40 8.27
C ARG A 18 -6.52 -2.62 6.86
N ILE A 19 -5.75 -2.16 5.88
CA ILE A 19 -6.02 -2.37 4.46
C ILE A 19 -4.80 -3.07 3.87
N THR A 20 -5.03 -4.17 3.16
CA THR A 20 -3.99 -4.86 2.39
C THR A 20 -4.37 -4.84 0.93
N ALA A 21 -3.46 -4.37 0.08
CA ALA A 21 -3.59 -4.42 -1.36
C ALA A 21 -2.51 -5.33 -1.94
N THR A 22 -2.90 -6.32 -2.71
CA THR A 22 -1.97 -7.27 -3.34
C THR A 22 -2.10 -7.19 -4.86
N GLY A 23 -1.02 -6.80 -5.53
CA GLY A 23 -0.94 -6.81 -6.98
C GLY A 23 -0.24 -8.08 -7.47
N VAL A 24 -0.84 -8.75 -8.43
CA VAL A 24 -0.24 -9.87 -9.16
C VAL A 24 0.26 -9.36 -10.50
N PHE A 25 1.58 -9.41 -10.71
CA PHE A 25 2.26 -8.72 -11.81
C PHE A 25 1.72 -9.07 -13.21
N TYR A 26 1.44 -10.36 -13.46
CA TYR A 26 0.88 -10.81 -14.73
C TYR A 26 -0.65 -10.96 -14.71
N GLY A 27 -1.29 -10.62 -13.59
CA GLY A 27 -2.73 -10.83 -13.42
C GLY A 27 -3.10 -12.31 -13.34
N PHE A 28 -4.33 -12.60 -13.69
CA PHE A 28 -4.90 -13.94 -13.73
C PHE A 28 -5.44 -14.24 -15.14
N VAL A 29 -5.47 -15.52 -15.50
CA VAL A 29 -6.20 -15.97 -16.68
C VAL A 29 -7.70 -15.72 -16.43
N PRO A 30 -8.38 -14.89 -17.25
CA PRO A 30 -9.74 -14.44 -16.95
C PRO A 30 -10.72 -15.58 -16.73
N GLU A 31 -10.67 -16.63 -17.54
CA GLU A 31 -11.57 -17.78 -17.47
C GLU A 31 -11.38 -18.61 -16.20
N HIS A 32 -10.20 -18.53 -15.60
CA HIS A 32 -9.88 -19.24 -14.36
C HIS A 32 -10.13 -18.41 -13.10
N PHE A 33 -10.32 -17.09 -13.25
CA PHE A 33 -10.48 -16.16 -12.14
C PHE A 33 -11.90 -15.58 -12.06
N HIS A 34 -12.46 -15.13 -13.19
CA HIS A 34 -13.77 -14.48 -13.18
C HIS A 34 -14.91 -15.51 -13.31
N PRO A 35 -15.91 -15.45 -12.40
CA PRO A 35 -17.13 -16.22 -12.54
C PRO A 35 -17.87 -15.85 -13.83
N LYS A 36 -18.54 -16.86 -14.45
CA LYS A 36 -19.37 -16.62 -15.64
C LYS A 36 -20.71 -15.96 -15.28
N ASN A 37 -21.17 -16.15 -14.05
CA ASN A 37 -22.44 -15.65 -13.55
C ASN A 37 -22.21 -14.55 -12.51
N THR A 38 -23.15 -13.64 -12.40
CA THR A 38 -23.15 -12.58 -11.37
C THR A 38 -24.01 -12.95 -10.17
N GLY A 39 -23.90 -12.19 -9.09
CA GLY A 39 -24.68 -12.39 -7.87
C GLY A 39 -24.02 -13.34 -6.88
N GLN A 40 -24.76 -13.74 -5.83
CA GLN A 40 -24.17 -14.49 -4.71
C GLN A 40 -23.93 -15.98 -5.01
N ASN A 41 -24.65 -16.56 -5.97
CA ASN A 41 -24.65 -17.99 -6.27
C ASN A 41 -23.85 -18.30 -7.55
N TYR A 42 -22.76 -17.61 -7.78
CA TYR A 42 -21.91 -17.90 -8.92
C TYR A 42 -21.11 -19.21 -8.75
N ASP A 43 -20.77 -19.86 -9.86
CA ASP A 43 -19.86 -20.99 -9.85
C ASP A 43 -18.42 -20.51 -9.68
N SER A 44 -17.73 -21.03 -8.65
CA SER A 44 -16.36 -20.63 -8.37
C SER A 44 -15.41 -21.18 -9.42
N PRO A 45 -14.72 -20.28 -10.17
CA PRO A 45 -13.66 -20.69 -11.07
C PRO A 45 -12.48 -21.28 -10.30
N LEU A 46 -11.56 -21.92 -11.02
CA LEU A 46 -10.45 -22.70 -10.45
C LEU A 46 -9.67 -21.95 -9.37
N VAL A 47 -9.34 -20.69 -9.62
CA VAL A 47 -8.51 -19.87 -8.72
C VAL A 47 -9.28 -19.47 -7.46
N LEU A 48 -10.60 -19.34 -7.53
CA LEU A 48 -11.43 -18.93 -6.41
C LEU A 48 -11.93 -20.09 -5.54
N LYS A 49 -11.85 -21.34 -6.02
CA LYS A 49 -12.30 -22.52 -5.25
C LYS A 49 -11.78 -22.61 -3.82
N PRO A 50 -10.48 -22.35 -3.56
CA PRO A 50 -9.96 -22.37 -2.17
C PRO A 50 -10.63 -21.33 -1.25
N LEU A 51 -11.26 -20.30 -1.81
CA LEU A 51 -11.94 -19.24 -1.07
C LEU A 51 -13.44 -19.51 -0.86
N ASP A 52 -13.96 -20.63 -1.35
CA ASP A 52 -15.40 -20.97 -1.18
C ASP A 52 -15.91 -20.94 0.27
N PRO A 53 -15.14 -21.38 1.29
CA PRO A 53 -15.55 -21.24 2.69
C PRO A 53 -15.75 -19.78 3.13
N PHE A 54 -15.12 -18.83 2.47
CA PHE A 54 -15.14 -17.40 2.77
C PHE A 54 -16.01 -16.59 1.81
N ARG A 55 -16.84 -17.25 1.00
CA ARG A 55 -17.62 -16.61 -0.08
C ARG A 55 -18.45 -15.40 0.36
N LYS A 56 -18.90 -15.38 1.60
CA LYS A 56 -19.69 -14.27 2.18
C LYS A 56 -18.82 -13.06 2.60
N GLU A 57 -17.51 -13.22 2.63
CA GLU A 57 -16.56 -12.25 3.16
C GLU A 57 -15.81 -11.48 2.08
N TYR A 58 -15.99 -11.84 0.80
CA TYR A 58 -15.32 -11.17 -0.31
C TYR A 58 -16.26 -10.92 -1.49
N THR A 59 -15.87 -9.98 -2.33
CA THR A 59 -16.57 -9.64 -3.58
C THR A 59 -15.61 -9.73 -4.75
N VAL A 60 -16.05 -10.37 -5.83
CA VAL A 60 -15.31 -10.42 -7.09
C VAL A 60 -15.85 -9.34 -8.02
N PHE A 61 -14.98 -8.45 -8.46
CA PHE A 61 -15.30 -7.45 -9.48
C PHE A 61 -14.77 -7.89 -10.84
N SER A 62 -15.56 -7.69 -11.88
CA SER A 62 -15.16 -7.88 -13.26
C SER A 62 -15.57 -6.68 -14.10
N GLY A 63 -14.96 -6.52 -15.27
CA GLY A 63 -15.28 -5.41 -16.16
C GLY A 63 -14.79 -4.05 -15.68
N LEU A 64 -13.91 -4.01 -14.67
CA LEU A 64 -13.22 -2.77 -14.27
C LEU A 64 -11.93 -2.64 -15.07
N ASP A 65 -11.79 -1.53 -15.76
CA ASP A 65 -10.62 -1.23 -16.58
C ASP A 65 -10.26 0.26 -16.48
N HIS A 66 -9.00 0.57 -16.60
CA HIS A 66 -8.48 1.94 -16.67
C HIS A 66 -8.41 2.46 -18.12
N ASN A 67 -8.80 1.67 -19.12
CA ASN A 67 -8.58 1.93 -20.55
C ASN A 67 -7.13 2.25 -20.90
N LEU A 68 -6.19 1.71 -20.12
CA LEU A 68 -4.76 1.92 -20.31
C LEU A 68 -4.13 0.61 -20.78
N SER A 69 -3.65 0.59 -22.00
CA SER A 69 -2.80 -0.47 -22.49
C SER A 69 -1.40 -0.30 -21.89
N GLY A 70 -0.82 -1.34 -21.29
CA GLY A 70 0.47 -1.10 -20.68
C GLY A 70 1.27 -2.32 -20.30
N GLY A 71 0.72 -3.52 -20.40
CA GLY A 71 1.43 -4.73 -20.04
C GLY A 71 2.18 -4.57 -18.70
N HIS A 72 3.49 -4.57 -18.73
CA HIS A 72 4.33 -4.43 -17.53
C HIS A 72 4.19 -3.09 -16.80
N ASN A 73 3.65 -2.06 -17.41
CA ASN A 73 3.49 -0.74 -16.79
C ASN A 73 2.17 -0.60 -16.01
N SER A 74 1.19 -1.46 -16.25
CA SER A 74 -0.13 -1.36 -15.61
C SER A 74 -0.09 -1.46 -14.08
N THR A 75 0.87 -2.19 -13.52
CA THR A 75 1.06 -2.27 -12.06
C THR A 75 1.37 -0.93 -11.41
N LYS A 76 2.01 0.00 -12.12
CA LYS A 76 2.39 1.31 -11.58
C LYS A 76 1.20 2.20 -11.25
N PHE A 77 0.07 1.99 -11.87
CA PHE A 77 -1.16 2.77 -11.63
C PHE A 77 -2.34 1.92 -11.11
N PHE A 78 -2.06 0.68 -10.73
CA PHE A 78 -3.10 -0.23 -10.20
C PHE A 78 -3.87 0.35 -9.01
N LEU A 79 -3.19 0.97 -8.06
CA LEU A 79 -3.81 1.54 -6.86
C LEU A 79 -4.15 3.03 -6.97
N SER A 80 -3.74 3.71 -8.04
CA SER A 80 -4.01 5.13 -8.25
C SER A 80 -5.04 5.40 -9.36
N GLY A 81 -5.14 4.51 -10.33
CA GLY A 81 -5.92 4.73 -11.55
C GLY A 81 -5.35 5.82 -12.47
N ILE A 82 -4.23 6.44 -12.13
CA ILE A 82 -3.64 7.57 -12.84
C ILE A 82 -2.24 7.20 -13.34
N PRO A 83 -1.97 7.25 -14.65
CA PRO A 83 -0.64 7.07 -15.18
C PRO A 83 0.34 8.10 -14.62
N THR A 84 1.57 7.69 -14.36
CA THR A 84 2.62 8.60 -13.84
C THR A 84 2.90 9.78 -14.76
N THR A 85 2.69 9.62 -16.06
CA THR A 85 2.83 10.68 -17.09
C THR A 85 1.78 11.78 -16.96
N GLU A 86 0.63 11.46 -16.39
CA GLU A 86 -0.51 12.37 -16.23
C GLU A 86 -0.64 12.93 -14.81
N SER A 87 0.19 12.46 -13.89
CA SER A 87 0.12 12.80 -12.46
C SER A 87 0.11 14.30 -12.17
N LYS A 88 0.83 15.09 -12.98
CA LYS A 88 0.89 16.56 -12.85
C LYS A 88 -0.44 17.27 -13.11
N GLY A 89 -1.40 16.63 -13.77
CA GLY A 89 -2.74 17.17 -14.02
C GLY A 89 -3.68 17.09 -12.82
N PHE A 90 -3.27 16.46 -11.73
CA PHE A 90 -4.10 16.22 -10.55
C PHE A 90 -3.52 16.89 -9.30
N ALA A 91 -4.39 17.45 -8.45
CA ALA A 91 -3.99 18.14 -7.21
C ALA A 91 -3.19 17.29 -6.22
N GLU A 92 -3.44 15.98 -6.18
CA GLU A 92 -2.70 15.02 -5.36
C GLU A 92 -1.88 14.04 -6.23
N ALA A 93 -1.45 14.48 -7.40
CA ALA A 93 -0.72 13.69 -8.36
C ALA A 93 -1.41 12.32 -8.62
N ASN A 94 -0.63 11.24 -8.60
CA ASN A 94 -1.13 9.87 -8.72
C ASN A 94 -1.13 9.14 -7.36
N VAL A 95 -1.52 9.81 -6.29
CA VAL A 95 -1.58 9.20 -4.96
C VAL A 95 -2.35 7.88 -5.00
N SER A 96 -1.77 6.84 -4.44
CA SER A 96 -2.41 5.51 -4.39
C SER A 96 -3.36 5.38 -3.19
N ILE A 97 -4.39 4.55 -3.33
CA ILE A 97 -5.43 4.37 -2.31
C ILE A 97 -4.87 3.91 -0.96
N ASP A 98 -3.83 3.08 -0.94
CA ASP A 98 -3.14 2.64 0.28
C ASP A 98 -2.46 3.81 0.99
N GLN A 99 -1.81 4.71 0.25
CA GLN A 99 -1.19 5.92 0.81
C GLN A 99 -2.24 6.94 1.25
N LYS A 100 -3.36 7.03 0.53
CA LYS A 100 -4.49 7.84 0.97
C LYS A 100 -5.09 7.30 2.26
N ALA A 101 -5.29 6.00 2.38
CA ALA A 101 -5.77 5.36 3.61
C ALA A 101 -4.78 5.55 4.78
N ALA A 102 -3.47 5.48 4.54
CA ALA A 102 -2.45 5.68 5.55
C ALA A 102 -2.46 7.10 6.16
N GLN A 103 -2.89 8.10 5.40
CA GLN A 103 -3.06 9.47 5.92
C GLN A 103 -4.13 9.55 7.03
N PHE A 104 -5.17 8.72 6.95
CA PHE A 104 -6.27 8.73 7.91
C PHE A 104 -6.09 7.72 9.06
N ALA A 105 -5.56 6.54 8.75
CA ALA A 105 -5.48 5.43 9.69
C ALA A 105 -4.06 5.17 10.23
N GLY A 106 -3.03 5.75 9.61
CA GLY A 106 -1.64 5.41 9.89
C GLY A 106 -1.08 6.00 11.19
N GLY A 107 -1.72 7.05 11.74
CA GLY A 107 -1.26 7.72 12.97
C GLY A 107 -1.35 6.86 14.23
N GLU A 108 -2.15 5.80 14.20
CA GLU A 108 -2.37 4.90 15.34
C GLU A 108 -1.42 3.70 15.35
N THR A 109 -0.55 3.59 14.35
CA THR A 109 0.33 2.43 14.17
C THR A 109 1.78 2.86 14.02
N ARG A 110 2.71 1.99 14.43
CA ARG A 110 4.16 2.23 14.30
C ARG A 110 4.59 2.49 12.85
N PHE A 111 3.96 1.81 11.90
CA PHE A 111 4.18 2.01 10.48
C PHE A 111 2.85 2.40 9.83
N PRO A 112 2.70 3.64 9.35
CA PRO A 112 1.49 4.09 8.65
C PRO A 112 1.16 3.24 7.42
N SER A 113 2.20 2.80 6.71
CA SER A 113 2.10 1.88 5.58
C SER A 113 3.36 1.04 5.43
N LEU A 114 3.23 -0.13 4.83
CA LEU A 114 4.33 -1.03 4.47
C LEU A 114 4.17 -1.44 3.01
N ALA A 115 5.09 -1.01 2.17
CA ALA A 115 5.18 -1.46 0.79
C ALA A 115 6.15 -2.63 0.70
N LEU A 116 5.69 -3.76 0.17
CA LEU A 116 6.47 -4.99 0.06
C LEU A 116 6.52 -5.46 -1.40
N ASN A 117 7.62 -6.06 -1.79
CA ASN A 117 7.76 -6.67 -3.10
C ASN A 117 8.54 -8.00 -2.98
N SER A 118 7.96 -9.08 -3.47
CA SER A 118 8.58 -10.42 -3.43
C SER A 118 9.41 -10.76 -4.67
N GLY A 119 9.36 -9.93 -5.72
CA GLY A 119 10.00 -10.19 -7.00
C GLY A 119 11.50 -9.83 -7.01
N LYS A 120 12.34 -10.74 -7.51
CA LYS A 120 13.72 -10.42 -7.86
C LYS A 120 13.72 -9.52 -9.13
N GLY A 121 14.45 -8.41 -9.08
CA GLY A 121 14.63 -7.52 -10.24
C GLY A 121 13.45 -6.62 -10.59
N SER A 122 12.35 -6.67 -9.86
CA SER A 122 11.21 -5.77 -10.07
C SER A 122 11.41 -4.49 -9.27
N GLU A 123 11.57 -3.37 -9.96
CA GLU A 123 11.57 -2.02 -9.35
C GLU A 123 10.16 -1.45 -9.20
N HIS A 124 9.14 -2.26 -9.53
CA HIS A 124 7.77 -1.80 -9.53
C HIS A 124 7.25 -1.62 -8.10
N THR A 125 6.72 -0.45 -7.84
CA THR A 125 5.88 -0.18 -6.67
C THR A 125 4.43 -0.05 -7.11
N LEU A 126 3.51 -0.38 -6.20
CA LEU A 126 2.08 -0.10 -6.34
C LEU A 126 1.70 1.22 -5.67
N SER A 127 2.59 1.74 -4.80
CA SER A 127 2.28 2.80 -3.85
C SER A 127 2.94 4.11 -4.26
N TRP A 128 2.15 5.19 -4.28
CA TRP A 128 2.55 6.53 -4.69
C TRP A 128 2.09 7.57 -3.67
N THR A 129 3.01 8.44 -3.27
CA THR A 129 2.68 9.54 -2.36
C THR A 129 1.84 10.61 -3.06
N ARG A 130 1.21 11.51 -2.28
CA ARG A 130 0.44 12.65 -2.79
C ARG A 130 1.26 13.63 -3.65
N ASN A 131 2.58 13.54 -3.62
CA ASN A 131 3.47 14.37 -4.43
C ASN A 131 3.97 13.62 -5.69
N GLY A 132 3.39 12.46 -6.00
CA GLY A 132 3.77 11.66 -7.17
C GLY A 132 5.06 10.87 -7.01
N ASN A 133 5.60 10.76 -5.80
CA ASN A 133 6.81 9.99 -5.54
C ASN A 133 6.49 8.52 -5.27
N ALA A 134 7.27 7.63 -5.88
CA ALA A 134 7.18 6.20 -5.66
C ALA A 134 7.58 5.84 -4.22
N VAL A 135 6.74 5.09 -3.52
CA VAL A 135 7.09 4.49 -2.24
C VAL A 135 7.95 3.27 -2.49
N GLN A 136 9.18 3.28 -1.98
CA GLN A 136 10.12 2.19 -2.21
C GLN A 136 9.73 0.95 -1.41
N PRO A 137 9.52 -0.21 -2.06
CA PRO A 137 9.12 -1.41 -1.37
C PRO A 137 10.31 -2.09 -0.67
N THR A 138 10.06 -2.66 0.49
CA THR A 138 11.00 -3.59 1.15
C THR A 138 10.97 -4.93 0.42
N ARG A 139 12.14 -5.42 -0.02
CA ARG A 139 12.30 -6.63 -0.83
C ARG A 139 12.91 -7.80 -0.07
N SER A 140 13.50 -7.54 1.08
CA SER A 140 14.19 -8.53 1.89
C SER A 140 13.35 -8.88 3.11
N LEU A 141 13.08 -10.17 3.29
CA LEU A 141 12.41 -10.66 4.51
C LEU A 141 13.22 -10.36 5.77
N ASN A 142 14.54 -10.41 5.68
CA ASN A 142 15.41 -10.04 6.81
C ASN A 142 15.28 -8.55 7.14
N GLN A 143 15.30 -7.70 6.13
CA GLN A 143 15.11 -6.26 6.32
C GLN A 143 13.72 -5.97 6.92
N LEU A 144 12.67 -6.61 6.41
CA LEU A 144 11.33 -6.50 6.96
C LEU A 144 11.27 -6.95 8.42
N TYR A 145 11.87 -8.10 8.72
CA TYR A 145 11.97 -8.60 10.09
C TYR A 145 12.66 -7.61 11.02
N GLN A 146 13.79 -7.06 10.61
CA GLN A 146 14.51 -6.04 11.38
C GLN A 146 13.65 -4.79 11.59
N MET A 147 12.93 -4.32 10.56
CA MET A 147 12.03 -3.19 10.69
C MET A 147 10.91 -3.44 11.70
N LEU A 148 10.29 -4.63 11.64
CA LEU A 148 9.12 -4.95 12.46
C LEU A 148 9.48 -5.29 13.92
N PHE A 149 10.59 -5.99 14.14
CA PHE A 149 10.90 -6.65 15.42
C PHE A 149 12.17 -6.13 16.09
N ARG A 150 12.90 -5.20 15.46
CA ARG A 150 14.02 -4.56 16.13
C ARG A 150 13.50 -3.79 17.35
N LYS A 151 14.08 -4.07 18.50
CA LYS A 151 13.81 -3.26 19.70
C LYS A 151 14.34 -1.85 19.45
N ASP A 152 13.47 -0.87 19.54
CA ASP A 152 13.90 0.53 19.54
C ASP A 152 14.62 0.79 20.85
N ASP A 153 15.94 0.77 20.84
CA ASP A 153 16.72 1.35 21.92
C ASP A 153 16.58 2.88 21.93
N ALA A 154 16.86 3.50 23.05
CA ALA A 154 16.73 4.95 23.19
C ALA A 154 17.61 5.71 22.17
N ALA A 155 18.76 5.16 21.80
CA ALA A 155 19.67 5.75 20.83
C ALA A 155 19.08 5.74 19.42
N SER A 156 18.45 4.64 19.01
CA SER A 156 17.76 4.53 17.71
C SER A 156 16.57 5.50 17.61
N ARG A 157 15.79 5.67 18.67
CA ARG A 157 14.67 6.63 18.71
C ARG A 157 15.16 8.06 18.56
N ASN A 158 16.19 8.45 19.32
CA ASN A 158 16.78 9.78 19.25
C ASN A 158 17.41 10.07 17.88
N GLN A 159 17.91 9.05 17.18
CA GLN A 159 18.42 9.23 15.82
C GLN A 159 17.28 9.48 14.83
N VAL A 160 16.21 8.69 14.90
CA VAL A 160 15.03 8.88 14.04
C VAL A 160 14.38 10.24 14.27
N GLU A 161 14.28 10.71 15.52
CA GLU A 161 13.75 12.04 15.83
C GLU A 161 14.63 13.15 15.26
N ARG A 162 15.95 13.02 15.33
CA ARG A 162 16.89 13.96 14.70
C ARG A 162 16.75 13.99 13.21
N ASP A 163 16.74 12.82 12.55
CA ASP A 163 16.57 12.70 11.10
C ASP A 163 15.24 13.30 10.62
N LEU A 164 14.17 13.18 11.41
CA LEU A 164 12.88 13.80 11.13
C LEU A 164 12.90 15.31 11.32
N ALA A 165 13.58 15.81 12.36
CA ALA A 165 13.75 17.24 12.59
C ALA A 165 14.56 17.88 11.46
N ASP A 166 15.65 17.25 11.04
CA ASP A 166 16.49 17.70 9.93
C ASP A 166 15.72 17.75 8.61
N LYS A 167 14.93 16.73 8.32
CA LYS A 167 14.06 16.70 7.11
C LYS A 167 12.99 17.80 7.15
N ARG A 168 12.40 18.09 8.28
CA ARG A 168 11.43 19.21 8.44
C ARG A 168 12.12 20.54 8.19
N SER A 169 13.30 20.76 8.79
CA SER A 169 14.07 21.99 8.61
C SER A 169 14.43 22.24 7.13
N ILE A 170 14.84 21.18 6.39
CA ILE A 170 15.14 21.29 4.95
C ILE A 170 13.87 21.63 4.14
N LEU A 171 12.75 21.04 4.48
CA LEU A 171 11.48 21.30 3.80
C LEU A 171 10.96 22.72 4.07
N ASP A 172 11.11 23.22 5.31
CA ASP A 172 10.75 24.58 5.68
C ASP A 172 11.63 25.59 4.93
N LEU A 173 12.95 25.36 4.87
CA LEU A 173 13.86 26.20 4.13
C LEU A 173 13.54 26.24 2.62
N ALA A 174 13.23 25.08 2.04
CA ALA A 174 12.85 24.99 0.62
C ALA A 174 11.51 25.70 0.35
N ARG A 175 10.58 25.66 1.28
CA ARG A 175 9.30 26.37 1.20
C ARG A 175 9.51 27.89 1.27
N ASP A 176 10.32 28.37 2.17
CA ASP A 176 10.61 29.81 2.32
C ASP A 176 11.30 30.37 1.08
N GLN A 177 12.20 29.59 0.45
CA GLN A 177 12.82 29.96 -0.82
C GLN A 177 11.85 29.96 -2.02
N ALA A 178 10.78 29.15 -1.95
CA ALA A 178 9.78 29.09 -3.04
C ALA A 178 8.70 30.16 -2.92
N THR A 179 8.59 30.83 -1.78
CA THR A 179 7.56 31.86 -1.48
C THR A 179 8.11 33.28 -1.45
N GLY A 180 9.43 33.47 -1.53
CA GLY A 180 10.11 34.77 -1.67
C GLY A 180 10.44 35.08 -3.11
#